data_303dd4c79bb632d23d85305f5cd9e9af
#
_entry.id   303dd4c79bb632d23d85305f5cd9e9af
#
_cell.length_a   1.000
_cell.length_b   1.000
_cell.length_c   1.000
_cell.angle_alpha   90.00
_cell.angle_beta   90.00
_cell.angle_gamma   90.00
#
_symmetry.space_group_name_H-M   'P 1'
#
loop_
_entity.id
_entity.type
_entity.pdbx_description
1 polymer ?
#
loop_
_entity_poly.entity_id
_entity_poly.type
_entity_poly.pdbx_seq_one_letter_code
_entity_poly.pdbx_strand_id
1 'polypeptide(L)'
;FRTDKNATSAWYVGPIKIEPVRGEGFVGSVAEGGSVNFKNITLNPHGNGTHTECVGHIAPECFSINQHLKQWMFDAALISIEPIKVGNDLVITLNQIQQAVGSEIPEALVLRTLPNDSNKLFKQYSKSNPPYLESKAAAWMAEVGINHLLLDLPSVDREMDEGALAAHKAFWSYPESPRFQATITELIFVPNFVLDGRYLLNLQVAPIESDASPS
;
A
#
# COMPACT_ATOMS: atom_id res chain seq x y z
N PHE A 1 11.52 4.29 2.10
CA PHE A 1 12.24 3.87 0.89
C PHE A 1 13.75 3.79 1.16
N ARG A 2 14.38 2.68 0.81
CA ARG A 2 15.80 2.39 1.08
C ARG A 2 16.46 1.89 -0.21
N THR A 3 17.76 2.16 -0.34
CA THR A 3 18.56 1.75 -1.51
C THR A 3 19.33 0.45 -1.29
N ASP A 4 19.37 -0.04 -0.05
CA ASP A 4 20.06 -1.28 0.25
C ASP A 4 19.23 -2.50 -0.19
N LYS A 5 19.92 -3.59 -0.48
CA LYS A 5 19.30 -4.85 -0.95
C LYS A 5 18.45 -5.58 0.11
N ASN A 6 18.44 -5.10 1.35
CA ASN A 6 17.57 -5.60 2.41
C ASN A 6 16.32 -4.72 2.59
N ALA A 7 16.11 -3.70 1.75
CA ALA A 7 14.88 -2.93 1.75
C ALA A 7 13.67 -3.82 1.45
N THR A 8 12.53 -3.52 2.04
CA THR A 8 11.27 -4.19 1.68
C THR A 8 11.05 -4.09 0.17
N SER A 9 10.71 -5.20 -0.46
CA SER A 9 10.34 -5.23 -1.87
C SER A 9 9.26 -6.25 -2.17
N ALA A 10 8.52 -6.00 -3.25
CA ALA A 10 7.51 -6.88 -3.81
C ALA A 10 7.58 -6.87 -5.34
N TRP A 11 6.80 -7.73 -6.00
CA TRP A 11 6.55 -7.71 -7.46
C TRP A 11 7.80 -7.82 -8.32
N TYR A 12 8.84 -8.50 -7.82
CA TYR A 12 10.09 -8.76 -8.55
C TYR A 12 10.84 -7.50 -9.01
N VAL A 13 10.48 -6.32 -8.48
CA VAL A 13 11.17 -5.07 -8.84
C VAL A 13 12.56 -5.02 -8.20
N GLY A 14 13.48 -4.35 -8.90
CA GLY A 14 14.82 -4.09 -8.38
C GLY A 14 14.81 -3.05 -7.26
N PRO A 15 15.94 -2.89 -6.55
CA PRO A 15 16.06 -1.88 -5.50
C PRO A 15 15.98 -0.46 -6.08
N ILE A 16 15.61 0.48 -5.22
CA ILE A 16 15.65 1.90 -5.53
C ILE A 16 17.08 2.30 -5.94
N LYS A 17 17.17 3.11 -6.99
CA LYS A 17 18.45 3.69 -7.41
C LYS A 17 18.48 5.18 -7.08
N ILE A 18 19.54 5.63 -6.47
CA ILE A 18 19.82 7.05 -6.20
C ILE A 18 21.21 7.35 -6.73
N GLU A 19 21.29 8.04 -7.85
CA GLU A 19 22.53 8.24 -8.59
C GLU A 19 22.76 9.74 -8.86
N PRO A 20 24.02 10.24 -8.74
CA PRO A 20 24.32 11.62 -9.11
C PRO A 20 23.94 11.90 -10.57
N VAL A 21 23.34 13.05 -10.81
CA VAL A 21 23.20 13.55 -12.19
C VAL A 21 24.59 13.85 -12.73
N ARG A 22 24.87 13.41 -13.95
CA ARG A 22 26.15 13.63 -14.65
C ARG A 22 25.88 14.26 -16.00
N GLY A 23 26.68 15.24 -16.35
CA GLY A 23 26.66 15.94 -17.64
C GLY A 23 28.05 16.39 -18.01
N GLU A 24 28.19 17.06 -19.14
CA GLU A 24 29.47 17.63 -19.57
C GLU A 24 29.95 18.68 -18.56
N GLY A 25 31.07 18.39 -17.87
CA GLY A 25 31.63 19.27 -16.84
C GLY A 25 30.85 19.37 -15.55
N PHE A 26 29.83 18.50 -15.34
CA PHE A 26 28.98 18.52 -14.12
C PHE A 26 28.88 17.15 -13.47
N VAL A 27 29.03 17.11 -12.15
CA VAL A 27 28.72 15.94 -11.31
C VAL A 27 27.90 16.39 -10.10
N GLY A 28 26.71 15.80 -9.91
CA GLY A 28 25.81 16.07 -8.80
C GLY A 28 26.20 15.34 -7.52
N SER A 29 27.50 15.39 -7.14
CA SER A 29 28.05 14.73 -5.95
C SER A 29 29.19 15.57 -5.39
N VAL A 30 28.99 16.12 -4.21
CA VAL A 30 30.05 16.87 -3.49
C VAL A 30 31.23 15.95 -3.17
N ALA A 31 30.99 14.70 -2.83
CA ALA A 31 32.03 13.70 -2.57
C ALA A 31 32.89 13.40 -3.80
N GLU A 32 32.42 13.68 -5.00
CA GLU A 32 33.13 13.50 -6.28
C GLU A 32 33.65 14.83 -6.86
N GLY A 33 33.65 15.89 -6.06
CA GLY A 33 34.17 17.22 -6.46
C GLY A 33 33.14 18.15 -7.08
N GLY A 34 31.85 17.78 -7.11
CA GLY A 34 30.77 18.67 -7.53
C GLY A 34 30.44 19.74 -6.49
N SER A 35 29.78 20.81 -6.92
CA SER A 35 29.37 21.90 -6.04
C SER A 35 28.14 21.60 -5.20
N VAL A 36 27.31 20.63 -5.61
CA VAL A 36 26.04 20.25 -4.97
C VAL A 36 25.79 18.76 -5.05
N ASN A 37 24.96 18.26 -4.14
CA ASN A 37 24.36 16.92 -4.27
C ASN A 37 23.06 17.06 -5.08
N PHE A 38 23.06 16.59 -6.32
CA PHE A 38 21.93 16.61 -7.24
C PHE A 38 21.78 15.23 -7.86
N LYS A 39 20.70 14.52 -7.46
CA LYS A 39 20.57 13.09 -7.74
C LYS A 39 19.26 12.76 -8.44
N ASN A 40 19.31 11.80 -9.34
CA ASN A 40 18.13 11.11 -9.85
C ASN A 40 17.70 10.04 -8.86
N ILE A 41 16.38 9.84 -8.73
CA ILE A 41 15.78 8.75 -7.96
C ILE A 41 14.93 7.92 -8.92
N THR A 42 15.21 6.62 -9.00
CA THR A 42 14.39 5.66 -9.75
C THR A 42 13.78 4.68 -8.75
N LEU A 43 12.46 4.60 -8.74
CA LEU A 43 11.70 3.69 -7.87
C LEU A 43 10.45 3.20 -8.59
N ASN A 44 9.93 2.08 -8.10
CA ASN A 44 8.57 1.61 -8.42
C ASN A 44 7.72 1.79 -7.16
N PRO A 45 6.65 2.60 -7.16
CA PRO A 45 5.83 2.82 -5.97
C PRO A 45 5.29 1.52 -5.38
N HIS A 46 4.70 0.65 -6.21
CA HIS A 46 4.05 -0.59 -5.78
C HIS A 46 5.00 -1.63 -5.16
N GLY A 47 6.27 -1.60 -5.53
CA GLY A 47 7.20 -2.66 -5.12
C GLY A 47 8.32 -2.23 -4.19
N ASN A 48 8.55 -0.94 -3.97
CA ASN A 48 9.73 -0.47 -3.23
C ASN A 48 9.44 0.08 -1.82
N GLY A 49 8.19 0.07 -1.36
CA GLY A 49 7.85 0.53 -0.01
C GLY A 49 6.41 0.99 0.13
N THR A 50 6.11 1.64 1.24
CA THR A 50 4.76 2.15 1.51
C THR A 50 4.30 3.09 0.41
N HIS A 51 3.17 2.81 -0.16
CA HIS A 51 2.58 3.58 -1.24
C HIS A 51 1.06 3.58 -1.14
N THR A 52 0.46 4.61 -1.66
CA THR A 52 -0.99 4.74 -1.79
C THR A 52 -1.37 4.77 -3.25
N GLU A 53 -2.40 4.02 -3.61
CA GLU A 53 -2.88 3.85 -4.96
C GLU A 53 -4.37 4.14 -5.07
N CYS A 54 -4.83 4.45 -6.28
CA CYS A 54 -6.22 4.65 -6.64
C CYS A 54 -6.66 3.64 -7.71
N VAL A 55 -7.91 3.71 -8.13
CA VAL A 55 -8.49 2.83 -9.16
C VAL A 55 -7.71 2.80 -10.48
N GLY A 56 -6.88 3.82 -10.74
CA GLY A 56 -5.97 3.85 -11.90
C GLY A 56 -5.01 2.67 -11.97
N HIS A 57 -4.73 2.01 -10.82
CA HIS A 57 -3.90 0.82 -10.77
C HIS A 57 -4.46 -0.35 -11.58
N ILE A 58 -5.79 -0.46 -11.69
CA ILE A 58 -6.46 -1.57 -12.39
C ILE A 58 -7.30 -1.13 -13.60
N ALA A 59 -7.42 0.17 -13.82
CA ALA A 59 -8.18 0.74 -14.93
C ALA A 59 -7.29 0.99 -16.15
N PRO A 60 -7.80 0.83 -17.39
CA PRO A 60 -7.05 1.20 -18.59
C PRO A 60 -6.90 2.72 -18.75
N GLU A 61 -7.74 3.50 -18.08
CA GLU A 61 -7.66 4.96 -18.08
C GLU A 61 -6.61 5.43 -17.07
N CYS A 62 -5.91 6.51 -17.39
CA CYS A 62 -4.91 7.11 -16.52
C CYS A 62 -5.57 7.94 -15.41
N PHE A 63 -5.97 7.30 -14.31
CA PHE A 63 -6.40 7.99 -13.10
C PHE A 63 -5.20 8.21 -12.17
N SER A 64 -4.97 9.45 -11.75
CA SER A 64 -3.85 9.83 -10.89
C SER A 64 -4.29 9.94 -9.45
N ILE A 65 -3.53 9.32 -8.53
CA ILE A 65 -3.75 9.46 -7.08
C ILE A 65 -3.68 10.93 -6.65
N ASN A 66 -2.78 11.72 -7.24
CA ASN A 66 -2.62 13.14 -6.96
C ASN A 66 -3.85 13.98 -7.36
N GLN A 67 -4.64 13.50 -8.33
CA GLN A 67 -5.87 14.16 -8.75
C GLN A 67 -7.09 13.71 -7.94
N HIS A 68 -7.08 12.51 -7.37
CA HIS A 68 -8.23 11.92 -6.69
C HIS A 68 -8.19 12.07 -5.18
N LEU A 69 -7.04 11.95 -4.53
CA LEU A 69 -6.90 12.16 -3.09
C LEU A 69 -6.86 13.68 -2.78
N LYS A 70 -7.98 14.24 -2.29
CA LYS A 70 -8.14 15.68 -2.02
C LYS A 70 -8.25 16.03 -0.54
N GLN A 71 -8.34 15.04 0.30
CA GLN A 71 -8.33 15.17 1.75
C GLN A 71 -7.17 14.35 2.32
N TRP A 72 -6.66 14.75 3.47
CA TRP A 72 -5.50 14.10 4.10
C TRP A 72 -5.74 13.71 5.54
N MET A 73 -6.91 14.05 6.10
CA MET A 73 -7.26 13.77 7.50
C MET A 73 -8.55 12.98 7.52
N PHE A 74 -8.52 11.78 8.11
CA PHE A 74 -9.62 10.84 8.11
C PHE A 74 -9.84 10.26 9.51
N ASP A 75 -11.10 10.04 9.88
CA ASP A 75 -11.43 9.20 11.01
C ASP A 75 -11.06 7.75 10.70
N ALA A 76 -10.17 7.17 11.50
CA ALA A 76 -9.58 5.88 11.23
C ALA A 76 -9.73 4.89 12.40
N ALA A 77 -9.87 3.61 12.08
CA ALA A 77 -9.70 2.54 13.03
C ALA A 77 -8.46 1.71 12.69
N LEU A 78 -7.63 1.43 13.70
CA LEU A 78 -6.58 0.43 13.64
C LEU A 78 -7.14 -0.88 14.22
N ILE A 79 -7.01 -1.95 13.44
CA ILE A 79 -7.35 -3.31 13.86
C ILE A 79 -6.18 -4.27 13.61
N SER A 80 -6.00 -5.24 14.49
CA SER A 80 -5.01 -6.31 14.34
C SER A 80 -5.70 -7.63 14.07
N ILE A 81 -5.29 -8.32 13.00
CA ILE A 81 -5.89 -9.58 12.55
C ILE A 81 -4.82 -10.63 12.32
N GLU A 82 -5.01 -11.81 12.88
CA GLU A 82 -4.24 -12.99 12.51
C GLU A 82 -4.92 -13.69 11.32
N PRO A 83 -4.28 -13.72 10.13
CA PRO A 83 -4.85 -14.37 8.97
C PRO A 83 -5.06 -15.86 9.22
N ILE A 84 -6.17 -16.42 8.74
CA ILE A 84 -6.49 -17.84 8.90
C ILE A 84 -5.99 -18.67 7.72
N LYS A 85 -5.64 -19.91 8.00
CA LYS A 85 -5.20 -20.83 6.95
C LYS A 85 -6.39 -21.38 6.17
N VAL A 86 -6.37 -21.19 4.85
CA VAL A 86 -7.34 -21.74 3.90
C VAL A 86 -6.58 -22.47 2.81
N GLY A 87 -6.57 -23.80 2.89
CA GLY A 87 -5.72 -24.62 2.02
C GLY A 87 -4.23 -24.34 2.25
N ASN A 88 -3.55 -23.82 1.25
CA ASN A 88 -2.13 -23.43 1.33
C ASN A 88 -1.92 -21.93 1.58
N ASP A 89 -3.00 -21.17 1.65
CA ASP A 89 -2.96 -19.73 1.78
C ASP A 89 -3.27 -19.25 3.20
N LEU A 90 -2.90 -18.00 3.47
CA LEU A 90 -3.29 -17.25 4.66
C LEU A 90 -4.24 -16.15 4.22
N VAL A 91 -5.46 -16.13 4.74
CA VAL A 91 -6.54 -15.25 4.28
C VAL A 91 -7.08 -14.42 5.44
N ILE A 92 -7.31 -13.13 5.18
CA ILE A 92 -8.05 -12.23 6.05
C ILE A 92 -9.50 -12.24 5.58
N THR A 93 -10.40 -12.74 6.40
CA THR A 93 -11.78 -13.01 6.01
C THR A 93 -12.73 -11.87 6.33
N LEU A 94 -13.86 -11.83 5.63
CA LEU A 94 -14.97 -10.90 5.90
C LEU A 94 -15.40 -10.96 7.37
N ASN A 95 -15.57 -12.15 7.92
CA ASN A 95 -16.03 -12.31 9.31
C ASN A 95 -15.05 -11.70 10.32
N GLN A 96 -13.73 -11.86 10.11
CA GLN A 96 -12.72 -11.24 10.97
C GLN A 96 -12.78 -9.71 10.91
N ILE A 97 -12.92 -9.14 9.71
CA ILE A 97 -13.01 -7.69 9.53
C ILE A 97 -14.27 -7.14 10.20
N GLN A 98 -15.43 -7.74 9.95
CA GLN A 98 -16.69 -7.32 10.54
C GLN A 98 -16.67 -7.35 12.07
N GLN A 99 -16.11 -8.40 12.66
CA GLN A 99 -15.99 -8.52 14.12
C GLN A 99 -15.04 -7.48 14.71
N ALA A 100 -13.92 -7.19 14.03
CA ALA A 100 -12.93 -6.23 14.53
C ALA A 100 -13.39 -4.77 14.38
N VAL A 101 -14.05 -4.43 13.28
CA VAL A 101 -14.58 -3.08 13.02
C VAL A 101 -15.80 -2.78 13.92
N GLY A 102 -16.68 -3.78 14.11
CA GLY A 102 -17.91 -3.62 14.91
C GLY A 102 -18.93 -2.70 14.23
N SER A 103 -19.67 -1.93 15.02
CA SER A 103 -20.80 -1.10 14.54
C SER A 103 -20.39 0.31 14.10
N GLU A 104 -19.20 0.79 14.53
CA GLU A 104 -18.74 2.15 14.22
C GLU A 104 -17.82 2.13 13.01
N ILE A 105 -18.39 2.38 11.83
CA ILE A 105 -17.65 2.33 10.57
C ILE A 105 -16.73 3.54 10.43
N PRO A 106 -15.40 3.35 10.26
CA PRO A 106 -14.46 4.44 10.04
C PRO A 106 -14.43 4.86 8.56
N GLU A 107 -13.93 6.08 8.26
CA GLU A 107 -13.60 6.47 6.88
C GLU A 107 -12.36 5.72 6.36
N ALA A 108 -11.39 5.49 7.24
CA ALA A 108 -10.15 4.77 6.96
C ALA A 108 -9.99 3.54 7.86
N LEU A 109 -9.59 2.42 7.28
CA LEU A 109 -9.28 1.20 8.02
C LEU A 109 -7.79 0.89 7.90
N VAL A 110 -7.09 0.87 9.04
CA VAL A 110 -5.70 0.46 9.14
C VAL A 110 -5.65 -0.98 9.64
N LEU A 111 -5.16 -1.88 8.81
CA LEU A 111 -5.11 -3.30 9.08
C LEU A 111 -3.67 -3.75 9.33
N ARG A 112 -3.42 -4.19 10.57
CA ARG A 112 -2.16 -4.79 10.98
C ARG A 112 -2.29 -6.30 11.02
N THR A 113 -1.48 -7.03 10.26
CA THR A 113 -1.49 -8.50 10.32
C THR A 113 -0.61 -9.02 11.45
N LEU A 114 -1.08 -10.10 12.08
CA LEU A 114 -0.35 -10.81 13.13
C LEU A 114 0.24 -12.12 12.58
N PRO A 115 1.42 -12.57 13.08
CA PRO A 115 2.29 -11.86 14.02
C PRO A 115 2.90 -10.62 13.37
N ASN A 116 2.99 -9.52 14.15
CA ASN A 116 3.56 -8.28 13.65
C ASN A 116 5.04 -8.18 14.02
N ASP A 117 5.87 -8.86 13.26
CA ASP A 117 7.32 -8.88 13.41
C ASP A 117 7.96 -7.68 12.67
N SER A 118 8.96 -7.05 13.29
CA SER A 118 9.75 -5.97 12.69
C SER A 118 10.47 -6.38 11.40
N ASN A 119 10.64 -7.69 11.15
CA ASN A 119 11.18 -8.21 9.91
C ASN A 119 10.34 -7.82 8.68
N LYS A 120 9.07 -7.44 8.84
CA LYS A 120 8.24 -6.88 7.76
C LYS A 120 8.90 -5.67 7.09
N LEU A 121 9.66 -4.86 7.86
CA LEU A 121 10.38 -3.69 7.36
C LEU A 121 11.50 -4.03 6.36
N PHE A 122 11.88 -5.30 6.26
CA PHE A 122 12.99 -5.78 5.42
C PHE A 122 12.58 -6.96 4.54
N LYS A 123 11.30 -7.30 4.54
CA LYS A 123 10.82 -8.52 3.89
C LYS A 123 10.83 -8.38 2.37
N GLN A 124 11.36 -9.43 1.72
CA GLN A 124 11.25 -9.62 0.28
C GLN A 124 9.99 -10.48 0.04
N TYR A 125 8.94 -9.85 -0.46
CA TYR A 125 7.62 -10.50 -0.57
C TYR A 125 7.47 -11.40 -1.79
N SER A 126 8.22 -11.14 -2.87
CA SER A 126 8.12 -11.94 -4.10
C SER A 126 8.40 -13.43 -3.85
N LYS A 127 7.50 -14.29 -4.31
CA LYS A 127 7.48 -15.75 -4.09
C LYS A 127 7.31 -16.19 -2.63
N SER A 128 6.80 -15.30 -1.76
CA SER A 128 6.60 -15.65 -0.35
C SER A 128 5.18 -16.07 -0.01
N ASN A 129 4.25 -16.01 -0.97
CA ASN A 129 2.82 -16.25 -0.79
C ASN A 129 2.29 -15.53 0.47
N PRO A 130 2.37 -14.19 0.51
CA PRO A 130 1.92 -13.42 1.65
C PRO A 130 0.42 -13.59 1.88
N PRO A 131 -0.09 -13.30 3.10
CA PRO A 131 -1.51 -13.22 3.33
C PRO A 131 -2.19 -12.24 2.39
N TYR A 132 -3.47 -12.43 2.14
CA TYR A 132 -4.29 -11.54 1.33
C TYR A 132 -5.72 -11.41 1.89
N LEU A 133 -6.47 -10.45 1.35
CA LEU A 133 -7.82 -10.13 1.76
C LEU A 133 -8.85 -10.93 0.94
N GLU A 134 -9.83 -11.52 1.61
CA GLU A 134 -10.99 -12.09 0.92
C GLU A 134 -11.73 -11.00 0.14
N SER A 135 -12.02 -11.21 -1.14
CA SER A 135 -12.70 -10.22 -1.99
C SER A 135 -14.06 -9.77 -1.43
N LYS A 136 -14.76 -10.67 -0.71
CA LYS A 136 -16.01 -10.33 -0.01
C LYS A 136 -15.79 -9.32 1.12
N ALA A 137 -14.63 -9.34 1.79
CA ALA A 137 -14.29 -8.35 2.79
C ALA A 137 -14.06 -6.98 2.14
N ALA A 138 -13.37 -6.93 1.00
CA ALA A 138 -13.17 -5.72 0.22
C ALA A 138 -14.51 -5.15 -0.29
N ALA A 139 -15.40 -5.99 -0.79
CA ALA A 139 -16.75 -5.60 -1.22
C ALA A 139 -17.57 -5.00 -0.06
N TRP A 140 -17.56 -5.65 1.10
CA TRP A 140 -18.24 -5.13 2.29
C TRP A 140 -17.68 -3.78 2.74
N MET A 141 -16.36 -3.60 2.73
CA MET A 141 -15.75 -2.30 3.05
C MET A 141 -16.26 -1.19 2.12
N ALA A 142 -16.38 -1.51 0.82
CA ALA A 142 -16.93 -0.58 -0.16
C ALA A 142 -18.39 -0.25 0.13
N GLU A 143 -19.19 -1.25 0.45
CA GLU A 143 -20.63 -1.14 0.75
C GLU A 143 -20.90 -0.28 1.98
N VAL A 144 -20.12 -0.46 3.05
CA VAL A 144 -20.30 0.30 4.31
C VAL A 144 -19.63 1.68 4.28
N GLY A 145 -18.91 2.03 3.20
CA GLY A 145 -18.35 3.36 3.01
C GLY A 145 -16.93 3.57 3.58
N ILE A 146 -16.18 2.51 3.84
CA ILE A 146 -14.73 2.62 4.12
C ILE A 146 -14.03 3.06 2.83
N ASN A 147 -13.47 4.27 2.83
CA ASN A 147 -12.87 4.86 1.63
C ASN A 147 -11.35 4.64 1.55
N HIS A 148 -10.68 4.47 2.67
CA HIS A 148 -9.23 4.34 2.70
C HIS A 148 -8.85 3.07 3.45
N LEU A 149 -8.25 2.11 2.74
CA LEU A 149 -7.73 0.87 3.32
C LEU A 149 -6.21 0.96 3.38
N LEU A 150 -5.63 0.76 4.57
CA LEU A 150 -4.19 0.71 4.75
C LEU A 150 -3.81 -0.66 5.33
N LEU A 151 -2.83 -1.35 4.74
CA LEU A 151 -2.42 -2.67 5.22
C LEU A 151 -0.91 -2.90 5.11
N ASP A 152 -0.40 -3.74 5.98
CA ASP A 152 1.02 -4.10 6.08
C ASP A 152 1.41 -5.29 5.17
N LEU A 153 0.68 -5.44 4.07
CA LEU A 153 0.88 -6.46 3.04
C LEU A 153 1.27 -5.83 1.72
N PRO A 154 1.88 -6.58 0.79
CA PRO A 154 2.27 -6.06 -0.52
C PRO A 154 1.09 -5.96 -1.50
N SER A 155 -0.06 -6.55 -1.17
CA SER A 155 -1.30 -6.46 -1.92
C SER A 155 -2.51 -6.84 -1.09
N VAL A 156 -3.68 -6.34 -1.49
CA VAL A 156 -4.97 -6.85 -1.03
C VAL A 156 -5.31 -8.19 -1.68
N ASP A 157 -4.77 -8.49 -2.85
CA ASP A 157 -4.98 -9.75 -3.56
C ASP A 157 -3.85 -10.75 -3.34
N ARG A 158 -4.11 -12.01 -3.72
CA ARG A 158 -3.14 -13.09 -3.71
C ARG A 158 -2.00 -12.81 -4.68
N GLU A 159 -0.75 -13.14 -4.31
CA GLU A 159 0.43 -12.92 -5.17
C GLU A 159 0.29 -13.57 -6.56
N MET A 160 -0.29 -14.78 -6.61
CA MET A 160 -0.51 -15.53 -7.84
C MET A 160 -2.02 -15.75 -8.03
N ASP A 161 -2.70 -14.78 -8.62
CA ASP A 161 -4.15 -14.76 -8.86
C ASP A 161 -4.53 -14.76 -10.34
N GLU A 162 -3.54 -14.96 -11.25
CA GLU A 162 -3.71 -14.96 -12.70
C GLU A 162 -4.28 -13.62 -13.25
N GLY A 163 -4.09 -12.52 -12.51
CA GLY A 163 -4.59 -11.19 -12.88
C GLY A 163 -6.07 -10.99 -12.59
N ALA A 164 -6.67 -11.81 -11.73
CA ALA A 164 -8.08 -11.67 -11.33
C ALA A 164 -8.36 -10.38 -10.59
N LEU A 165 -7.43 -9.93 -9.71
CA LEU A 165 -7.51 -8.70 -8.92
C LEU A 165 -8.86 -8.55 -8.22
N ALA A 166 -9.34 -9.64 -7.60
CA ALA A 166 -10.71 -9.74 -7.11
C ALA A 166 -10.98 -8.80 -5.93
N ALA A 167 -10.02 -8.61 -5.02
CA ALA A 167 -10.18 -7.71 -3.89
C ALA A 167 -10.03 -6.24 -4.32
N HIS A 168 -9.10 -5.91 -5.22
CA HIS A 168 -8.99 -4.57 -5.80
C HIS A 168 -10.29 -4.16 -6.50
N LYS A 169 -10.79 -5.00 -7.42
CA LYS A 169 -12.04 -4.74 -8.14
C LYS A 169 -13.22 -4.55 -7.19
N ALA A 170 -13.31 -5.40 -6.17
CA ALA A 170 -14.38 -5.32 -5.18
C ALA A 170 -14.29 -4.04 -4.34
N PHE A 171 -13.09 -3.65 -3.87
CA PHE A 171 -12.90 -2.44 -3.08
C PHE A 171 -13.21 -1.18 -3.89
N TRP A 172 -12.77 -1.10 -5.15
CA TRP A 172 -13.06 0.05 -6.00
C TRP A 172 -14.39 -0.05 -6.76
N SER A 173 -15.18 -1.12 -6.59
CA SER A 173 -16.43 -1.39 -7.33
C SER A 173 -16.23 -1.28 -8.85
N TYR A 174 -15.07 -1.72 -9.32
CA TYR A 174 -14.65 -1.60 -10.71
C TYR A 174 -15.02 -2.86 -11.52
N PRO A 175 -15.52 -2.73 -12.76
CA PRO A 175 -15.71 -1.50 -13.54
C PRO A 175 -17.09 -0.84 -13.38
N GLU A 176 -18.05 -1.44 -12.66
CA GLU A 176 -19.47 -1.09 -12.70
C GLU A 176 -19.77 0.31 -12.12
N SER A 177 -19.13 0.69 -11.01
CA SER A 177 -19.35 1.97 -10.32
C SER A 177 -18.07 2.43 -9.61
N PRO A 178 -17.05 2.89 -10.34
CA PRO A 178 -15.73 3.16 -9.79
C PRO A 178 -15.72 4.19 -8.66
N ARG A 179 -15.11 3.82 -7.54
CA ARG A 179 -14.95 4.66 -6.35
C ARG A 179 -13.65 5.48 -6.47
N PHE A 180 -13.67 6.55 -7.24
CA PHE A 180 -12.49 7.33 -7.62
C PHE A 180 -11.72 7.94 -6.43
N GLN A 181 -12.40 8.22 -5.31
CA GLN A 181 -11.78 8.81 -4.12
C GLN A 181 -11.27 7.76 -3.14
N ALA A 182 -11.61 6.49 -3.35
CA ALA A 182 -11.15 5.41 -2.50
C ALA A 182 -9.71 5.03 -2.81
N THR A 183 -8.93 4.75 -1.78
CA THR A 183 -7.51 4.42 -1.91
C THR A 183 -7.15 3.15 -1.15
N ILE A 184 -6.15 2.45 -1.65
CA ILE A 184 -5.47 1.38 -0.94
C ILE A 184 -4.04 1.85 -0.67
N THR A 185 -3.58 1.68 0.59
CA THR A 185 -2.19 1.93 0.97
C THR A 185 -1.57 0.63 1.41
N GLU A 186 -0.50 0.23 0.75
CA GLU A 186 0.15 -1.06 0.96
C GLU A 186 1.54 -0.90 1.56
N LEU A 187 2.08 -2.00 2.12
CA LEU A 187 3.40 -2.05 2.74
C LEU A 187 3.57 -1.02 3.87
N ILE A 188 2.51 -0.72 4.62
CA ILE A 188 2.65 0.06 5.86
C ILE A 188 3.33 -0.77 6.95
N PHE A 189 3.76 -0.12 8.01
CA PHE A 189 4.17 -0.78 9.24
C PHE A 189 3.66 -0.03 10.45
N VAL A 190 2.80 -0.68 11.24
CA VAL A 190 2.30 -0.12 12.50
C VAL A 190 3.03 -0.80 13.68
N PRO A 191 3.83 -0.07 14.46
CA PRO A 191 4.55 -0.65 15.60
C PRO A 191 3.62 -1.27 16.66
N ASN A 192 4.08 -2.31 17.35
CA ASN A 192 3.29 -3.04 18.35
C ASN A 192 2.83 -2.20 19.55
N PHE A 193 3.51 -1.10 19.84
CA PHE A 193 3.11 -0.19 20.93
C PHE A 193 1.90 0.68 20.58
N VAL A 194 1.54 0.78 19.30
CA VAL A 194 0.30 1.45 18.86
C VAL A 194 -0.84 0.44 19.05
N LEU A 195 -1.77 0.73 19.96
CA LEU A 195 -2.87 -0.17 20.28
C LEU A 195 -3.98 -0.09 19.23
N ASP A 196 -4.77 -1.16 19.10
CA ASP A 196 -5.98 -1.10 18.30
C ASP A 196 -6.96 -0.07 18.86
N GLY A 197 -7.68 0.65 18.00
CA GLY A 197 -8.59 1.71 18.40
C GLY A 197 -8.84 2.77 17.35
N ARG A 198 -9.44 3.88 17.76
CA ARG A 198 -9.78 5.02 16.87
C ARG A 198 -8.65 6.05 16.86
N TYR A 199 -8.40 6.61 15.68
CA TYR A 199 -7.33 7.56 15.45
C TYR A 199 -7.77 8.61 14.42
N LEU A 200 -7.07 9.74 14.40
CA LEU A 200 -7.08 10.66 13.28
C LEU A 200 -5.89 10.30 12.38
N LEU A 201 -6.19 9.75 11.22
CA LEU A 201 -5.17 9.42 10.22
C LEU A 201 -4.81 10.64 9.40
N ASN A 202 -3.51 10.94 9.29
CA ASN A 202 -2.99 11.87 8.29
C ASN A 202 -2.34 11.04 7.17
N LEU A 203 -3.03 10.93 6.02
CA LEU A 203 -2.55 10.22 4.84
C LEU A 203 -2.07 11.24 3.80
N GLN A 204 -0.77 11.28 3.58
CA GLN A 204 -0.14 12.16 2.58
C GLN A 204 0.60 11.33 1.55
N VAL A 205 0.60 11.79 0.31
CA VAL A 205 1.30 11.16 -0.82
C VAL A 205 2.22 12.18 -1.49
N ALA A 206 3.31 11.72 -2.08
CA ALA A 206 4.11 12.56 -2.96
C ALA A 206 3.24 12.97 -4.17
N PRO A 207 3.27 14.25 -4.62
CA PRO A 207 2.40 14.73 -5.70
C PRO A 207 2.90 14.27 -7.09
N ILE A 208 2.88 12.96 -7.30
CA ILE A 208 3.26 12.30 -8.56
C ILE A 208 1.99 12.01 -9.36
N GLU A 209 1.96 12.40 -10.63
CA GLU A 209 0.86 12.11 -11.56
C GLU A 209 0.96 10.65 -12.04
N SER A 210 0.57 9.72 -11.17
CA SER A 210 0.53 8.28 -11.41
C SER A 210 -0.64 7.66 -10.65
N ASP A 211 -0.97 6.42 -10.97
CA ASP A 211 -1.94 5.58 -10.26
C ASP A 211 -1.58 5.35 -8.80
N ALA A 212 -0.28 5.37 -8.50
CA ALA A 212 0.26 5.19 -7.15
C ALA A 212 1.41 6.16 -6.85
N SER A 213 1.59 6.45 -5.56
CA SER A 213 2.65 7.33 -5.08
C SER A 213 3.18 6.89 -3.71
N PRO A 214 4.46 7.13 -3.41
CA PRO A 214 5.00 7.00 -2.06
C PRO A 214 4.18 7.78 -1.03
N SER A 215 3.94 7.19 0.13
CA SER A 215 3.15 7.78 1.23
C SER A 215 3.78 7.54 2.60
#